data_ff8f2f436db564fd96bdb6a7bd5b785d
#
_entry.id   ff8f2f436db564fd96bdb6a7bd5b785d
#
_cell.length_a   1.000
_cell.length_b   1.000
_cell.length_c   1.000
_cell.angle_alpha   90.00
_cell.angle_beta   90.00
_cell.angle_gamma   90.00
#
_symmetry.space_group_name_H-M   'P 1'
#
loop_
_entity.id
_entity.type
_entity.pdbx_description
1 polymer ?
#
loop_
_entity_poly.entity_id
_entity_poly.type
_entity_poly.pdbx_seq_one_letter_code
_entity_poly.pdbx_strand_id
1 'polypeptide(L)'
;RRQRQMCIRDSIYDEQGIRENARRLRKAFAWNPGYREYFAVKAAPTPALLKLLHEEGCGCDCSSMTELMISERCGITGENIMFSSNDTPAEEFQMADRLGAIINLDDLTLVDYLERSIGHVPEKICCRYNPGGVFTLGETREGFQVMDNPGDAKYGMTRAQIAEAFTRLSAMGAKEFGIHAFLASNTLSNDYYPALARILFQLAAELKAETGVHITFINLSGGVGIPYRPEQPANDIAVIGEGVRRAYEEVLVPAGMGDVALYTELGRFMTGPYGHLVTRAIHEKHIYKEYIGVDACACNLMRPAMYGSYHHITVMGKEDQLCDHKYDIAGSLCENNDKFAVDRMLPKIDMGDLLVIHDTGAHGFSMGYNYNGKLRSAELLLKEDGSVELIRRAETPEDYFRTLVW
;
A
#
# COMPACT_ATOMS: atom_id res chain seq x y z
N ARG A 1 16.83 -25.38 18.77
CA ARG A 1 15.56 -25.81 19.43
C ARG A 1 15.46 -25.17 20.81
N ARG A 2 15.15 -23.88 20.92
CA ARG A 2 14.57 -23.30 22.14
C ARG A 2 13.13 -22.97 21.79
N GLN A 3 12.22 -23.89 22.14
CA GLN A 3 10.79 -23.65 22.14
C GLN A 3 10.52 -22.53 23.15
N ARG A 4 10.52 -21.29 22.70
CA ARG A 4 9.86 -20.22 23.42
C ARG A 4 8.38 -20.56 23.40
N GLN A 5 7.73 -20.48 24.54
CA GLN A 5 6.27 -20.37 24.69
C GLN A 5 5.89 -19.01 24.03
N MET A 6 5.84 -18.98 22.71
CA MET A 6 5.37 -17.81 21.99
C MET A 6 3.87 -17.97 21.81
N CYS A 7 3.11 -16.98 22.22
CA CYS A 7 1.80 -16.75 21.60
C CYS A 7 2.06 -16.58 20.12
N ILE A 8 1.68 -17.56 19.31
CA ILE A 8 1.98 -17.58 17.89
C ILE A 8 0.82 -16.88 17.20
N ARG A 9 0.85 -15.56 17.19
CA ARG A 9 -0.03 -14.68 16.39
C ARG A 9 0.81 -13.62 15.72
N ASP A 10 2.00 -14.04 15.22
CA ASP A 10 2.99 -13.11 14.69
C ASP A 10 2.85 -12.97 13.18
N SER A 11 3.17 -11.76 12.69
CA SER A 11 3.34 -11.52 11.27
C SER A 11 4.75 -11.87 10.86
N ILE A 12 4.90 -12.66 9.80
CA ILE A 12 6.20 -13.09 9.28
C ILE A 12 6.33 -12.59 7.86
N TYR A 13 7.44 -11.89 7.56
CA TYR A 13 7.76 -11.38 6.22
C TYR A 13 8.92 -12.16 5.62
N ASP A 14 8.84 -12.45 4.32
CA ASP A 14 9.87 -13.11 3.52
C ASP A 14 10.77 -12.06 2.87
N GLU A 15 12.02 -11.92 3.36
CA GLU A 15 12.99 -10.96 2.82
C GLU A 15 13.29 -11.23 1.35
N GLN A 16 13.55 -12.49 0.98
CA GLN A 16 13.92 -12.85 -0.38
C GLN A 16 12.81 -12.50 -1.36
N GLY A 17 11.57 -12.89 -1.05
CA GLY A 17 10.41 -12.61 -1.89
C GLY A 17 10.19 -11.12 -2.10
N ILE A 18 10.34 -10.30 -1.04
CA ILE A 18 10.20 -8.84 -1.13
C ILE A 18 11.29 -8.24 -2.04
N ARG A 19 12.57 -8.64 -1.86
CA ARG A 19 13.68 -8.14 -2.69
C ARG A 19 13.52 -8.53 -4.16
N GLU A 20 13.19 -9.78 -4.43
CA GLU A 20 12.98 -10.27 -5.79
C GLU A 20 11.84 -9.52 -6.49
N ASN A 21 10.76 -9.24 -5.76
CA ASN A 21 9.62 -8.50 -6.30
C ASN A 21 9.98 -7.04 -6.62
N ALA A 22 10.74 -6.37 -5.76
CA ALA A 22 11.24 -5.02 -6.01
C ALA A 22 12.12 -4.97 -7.27
N ARG A 23 13.00 -5.97 -7.43
CA ARG A 23 13.86 -6.11 -8.63
C ARG A 23 13.04 -6.37 -9.90
N ARG A 24 11.98 -7.20 -9.80
CA ARG A 24 11.05 -7.47 -10.92
C ARG A 24 10.34 -6.20 -11.36
N LEU A 25 9.82 -5.42 -10.41
CA LEU A 25 9.17 -4.14 -10.69
C LEU A 25 10.13 -3.17 -11.39
N ARG A 26 11.31 -2.95 -10.82
CA ARG A 26 12.33 -2.08 -11.42
C ARG A 26 12.73 -2.52 -12.84
N LYS A 27 12.84 -3.83 -13.07
CA LYS A 27 13.14 -4.37 -14.41
C LYS A 27 12.04 -4.07 -15.41
N ALA A 28 10.76 -4.16 -15.00
CA ALA A 28 9.60 -3.91 -15.87
C ALA A 28 9.54 -2.46 -16.36
N PHE A 29 10.06 -1.51 -15.58
CA PHE A 29 10.08 -0.08 -15.91
C PHE A 29 11.48 0.46 -16.28
N ALA A 30 12.48 -0.41 -16.44
CA ALA A 30 13.87 -0.01 -16.74
C ALA A 30 14.03 0.73 -18.07
N TRP A 31 13.04 0.71 -18.94
CA TRP A 31 12.99 1.47 -20.20
C TRP A 31 12.82 2.98 -19.97
N ASN A 32 12.33 3.41 -18.80
CA ASN A 32 12.26 4.82 -18.38
C ASN A 32 13.42 5.10 -17.42
N PRO A 33 14.48 5.84 -17.81
CA PRO A 33 15.66 6.09 -16.98
C PRO A 33 15.35 6.84 -15.68
N GLY A 34 14.25 7.61 -15.65
CA GLY A 34 13.80 8.36 -14.47
C GLY A 34 12.87 7.59 -13.54
N TYR A 35 12.58 6.30 -13.85
CA TYR A 35 11.64 5.52 -13.06
C TYR A 35 12.05 5.40 -11.60
N ARG A 36 11.07 5.62 -10.69
CA ARG A 36 11.20 5.41 -9.25
C ARG A 36 9.96 4.74 -8.68
N GLU A 37 10.16 3.78 -7.80
CA GLU A 37 9.14 3.27 -6.91
C GLU A 37 9.23 3.95 -5.55
N TYR A 38 8.12 4.46 -5.04
CA TYR A 38 7.96 4.98 -3.69
C TYR A 38 7.06 4.02 -2.92
N PHE A 39 7.64 3.20 -2.07
CA PHE A 39 6.87 2.23 -1.29
C PHE A 39 5.86 2.96 -0.39
N ALA A 40 4.58 2.63 -0.52
CA ALA A 40 3.53 3.21 0.32
C ALA A 40 3.70 2.77 1.78
N VAL A 41 4.22 3.66 2.63
CA VAL A 41 4.59 3.37 4.03
C VAL A 41 3.40 2.82 4.81
N LYS A 42 2.19 3.32 4.57
CA LYS A 42 0.93 2.84 5.17
C LYS A 42 0.67 1.34 4.99
N ALA A 43 1.26 0.72 3.98
CA ALA A 43 1.08 -0.72 3.73
C ALA A 43 1.79 -1.58 4.79
N ALA A 44 3.03 -1.21 5.17
CA ALA A 44 3.82 -1.90 6.20
C ALA A 44 4.86 -0.93 6.82
N PRO A 45 4.48 -0.10 7.82
CA PRO A 45 5.31 0.97 8.39
C PRO A 45 6.33 0.40 9.40
N THR A 46 7.22 -0.46 8.95
CA THR A 46 8.22 -1.12 9.81
C THR A 46 9.62 -0.80 9.30
N PRO A 47 10.53 -0.25 10.14
CA PRO A 47 11.85 0.22 9.72
C PRO A 47 12.68 -0.79 8.94
N ALA A 48 12.63 -2.06 9.34
CA ALA A 48 13.37 -3.13 8.66
C ALA A 48 12.91 -3.27 7.19
N LEU A 49 11.59 -3.22 6.93
CA LEU A 49 11.03 -3.33 5.59
C LEU A 49 11.32 -2.09 4.75
N LEU A 50 11.23 -0.88 5.34
CA LEU A 50 11.56 0.37 4.65
C LEU A 50 13.03 0.39 4.21
N LYS A 51 13.95 0.00 5.10
CA LYS A 51 15.38 -0.09 4.78
C LYS A 51 15.66 -1.12 3.70
N LEU A 52 15.06 -2.31 3.82
CA LEU A 52 15.17 -3.39 2.84
C LEU A 52 14.75 -2.92 1.43
N LEU A 53 13.60 -2.26 1.32
CA LEU A 53 13.11 -1.74 0.06
C LEU A 53 13.96 -0.56 -0.44
N HIS A 54 14.47 0.28 0.46
CA HIS A 54 15.38 1.36 0.10
C HIS A 54 16.72 0.85 -0.44
N GLU A 55 17.26 -0.24 0.10
CA GLU A 55 18.44 -0.92 -0.45
C GLU A 55 18.20 -1.44 -1.88
N GLU A 56 16.96 -1.80 -2.22
CA GLU A 56 16.55 -2.18 -3.59
C GLU A 56 16.24 -0.96 -4.48
N GLY A 57 16.44 0.28 -3.98
CA GLY A 57 16.28 1.52 -4.72
C GLY A 57 14.90 2.15 -4.64
N CYS A 58 14.02 1.70 -3.74
CA CYS A 58 12.73 2.32 -3.51
C CYS A 58 12.84 3.55 -2.60
N GLY A 59 12.04 4.57 -2.87
CA GLY A 59 11.71 5.64 -1.94
C GLY A 59 10.56 5.28 -1.01
N CYS A 60 10.03 6.28 -0.30
CA CYS A 60 8.86 6.16 0.57
C CYS A 60 7.74 7.11 0.11
N ASP A 61 6.53 6.60 -0.08
CA ASP A 61 5.31 7.42 -0.12
C ASP A 61 4.76 7.55 1.30
N CYS A 62 4.79 8.77 1.82
CA CYS A 62 4.36 9.13 3.16
C CYS A 62 3.07 9.94 3.11
N SER A 63 2.14 9.70 4.03
CA SER A 63 0.86 10.39 4.12
C SER A 63 0.55 10.98 5.49
N SER A 64 1.54 11.03 6.39
CA SER A 64 1.39 11.63 7.72
C SER A 64 2.74 12.01 8.34
N MET A 65 2.69 12.83 9.42
CA MET A 65 3.86 13.20 10.24
C MET A 65 4.67 11.98 10.66
N THR A 66 4.00 10.94 11.17
CA THR A 66 4.70 9.76 11.70
C THR A 66 5.36 8.92 10.61
N GLU A 67 4.81 8.91 9.39
CA GLU A 67 5.42 8.26 8.25
C GLU A 67 6.64 9.02 7.72
N LEU A 68 6.61 10.35 7.75
CA LEU A 68 7.79 11.19 7.49
C LEU A 68 8.90 10.93 8.52
N MET A 69 8.55 10.91 9.81
CA MET A 69 9.50 10.67 10.90
C MET A 69 10.13 9.29 10.86
N ILE A 70 9.38 8.24 10.52
CA ILE A 70 9.93 6.89 10.41
C ILE A 70 10.88 6.77 9.21
N SER A 71 10.54 7.41 8.09
CA SER A 71 11.40 7.47 6.89
C SER A 71 12.71 8.19 7.20
N GLU A 72 12.68 9.35 7.86
CA GLU A 72 13.87 10.07 8.33
C GLU A 72 14.75 9.19 9.23
N ARG A 73 14.15 8.50 10.21
CA ARG A 73 14.90 7.58 11.10
C ARG A 73 15.49 6.36 10.39
N CYS A 74 14.96 6.02 9.22
CA CYS A 74 15.54 5.01 8.34
C CYS A 74 16.66 5.55 7.44
N GLY A 75 16.95 6.87 7.48
CA GLY A 75 17.93 7.55 6.63
C GLY A 75 17.38 7.89 5.24
N ILE A 76 16.07 7.83 5.04
CA ILE A 76 15.40 8.14 3.77
C ILE A 76 14.93 9.59 3.85
N THR A 77 15.45 10.45 2.96
CA THR A 77 15.19 11.90 2.93
C THR A 77 15.27 12.43 1.49
N GLY A 78 14.98 13.72 1.32
CA GLY A 78 15.04 14.38 0.02
C GLY A 78 13.99 13.83 -0.95
N GLU A 79 14.34 13.82 -2.21
CA GLU A 79 13.50 13.27 -3.29
C GLU A 79 13.27 11.75 -3.22
N ASN A 80 13.81 11.06 -2.19
CA ASN A 80 13.43 9.68 -1.91
C ASN A 80 12.13 9.60 -1.09
N ILE A 81 11.53 10.74 -0.74
CA ILE A 81 10.21 10.82 -0.11
C ILE A 81 9.24 11.51 -1.07
N MET A 82 8.14 10.83 -1.36
CA MET A 82 6.92 11.42 -1.89
C MET A 82 5.97 11.67 -0.72
N PHE A 83 5.47 12.88 -0.56
CA PHE A 83 4.53 13.21 0.50
C PHE A 83 3.15 13.47 -0.09
N SER A 84 2.29 12.46 -0.03
CA SER A 84 0.94 12.45 -0.58
C SER A 84 -0.08 12.35 0.56
N SER A 85 -0.46 13.49 1.11
CA SER A 85 -1.46 13.63 2.17
C SER A 85 -2.70 14.37 1.66
N ASN A 86 -3.82 14.20 2.32
CA ASN A 86 -5.04 14.98 2.12
C ASN A 86 -5.47 15.59 3.45
N ASP A 87 -6.16 16.73 3.42
CA ASP A 87 -6.49 17.51 4.64
C ASP A 87 -5.26 17.78 5.53
N THR A 88 -4.14 18.17 4.89
CA THR A 88 -2.79 18.20 5.46
C THR A 88 -2.64 19.33 6.48
N PRO A 89 -2.26 19.06 7.76
CA PRO A 89 -1.90 20.07 8.72
C PRO A 89 -0.59 20.82 8.35
N ALA A 90 -0.45 22.05 8.82
CA ALA A 90 0.73 22.87 8.53
C ALA A 90 2.05 22.22 8.97
N GLU A 91 2.05 21.54 10.11
CA GLU A 91 3.21 20.86 10.68
C GLU A 91 3.73 19.72 9.77
N GLU A 92 2.83 19.06 9.03
CA GLU A 92 3.21 18.00 8.10
C GLU A 92 3.87 18.59 6.85
N PHE A 93 3.37 19.72 6.32
CA PHE A 93 4.05 20.45 5.25
C PHE A 93 5.43 20.95 5.68
N GLN A 94 5.54 21.51 6.89
CA GLN A 94 6.83 21.96 7.45
C GLN A 94 7.82 20.80 7.59
N MET A 95 7.33 19.63 8.01
CA MET A 95 8.16 18.43 8.13
C MET A 95 8.60 17.92 6.76
N ALA A 96 7.69 17.84 5.79
CA ALA A 96 7.98 17.39 4.43
C ALA A 96 9.00 18.31 3.73
N ASP A 97 8.83 19.63 3.86
CA ASP A 97 9.74 20.64 3.35
C ASP A 97 11.13 20.53 4.00
N ARG A 98 11.19 20.45 5.33
CA ARG A 98 12.44 20.25 6.08
C ARG A 98 13.21 19.02 5.62
N LEU A 99 12.53 17.96 5.26
CA LEU A 99 13.12 16.73 4.74
C LEU A 99 13.51 16.81 3.26
N GLY A 100 13.08 17.86 2.55
CA GLY A 100 13.26 18.00 1.10
C GLY A 100 12.40 17.02 0.30
N ALA A 101 11.26 16.56 0.86
CA ALA A 101 10.34 15.64 0.21
C ALA A 101 9.64 16.29 -0.99
N ILE A 102 9.27 15.50 -1.98
CA ILE A 102 8.38 15.96 -3.06
C ILE A 102 6.95 16.02 -2.52
N ILE A 103 6.41 17.24 -2.41
CA ILE A 103 5.06 17.46 -1.90
C ILE A 103 4.04 17.30 -3.03
N ASN A 104 3.00 16.51 -2.77
CA ASN A 104 1.87 16.29 -3.67
C ASN A 104 0.61 16.97 -3.10
N LEU A 105 0.13 18.02 -3.75
CA LEU A 105 -1.06 18.77 -3.34
C LEU A 105 -2.33 18.05 -3.81
N ASP A 106 -3.20 17.76 -2.87
CA ASP A 106 -4.46 17.05 -3.13
C ASP A 106 -5.56 17.97 -3.66
N ASP A 107 -5.54 19.26 -3.28
CA ASP A 107 -6.59 20.23 -3.64
C ASP A 107 -6.01 21.63 -3.94
N LEU A 108 -6.74 22.41 -4.77
CA LEU A 108 -6.35 23.76 -5.15
C LEU A 108 -6.19 24.72 -3.95
N THR A 109 -6.99 24.56 -2.90
CA THR A 109 -6.91 25.40 -1.70
C THR A 109 -5.59 25.20 -0.94
N LEU A 110 -4.94 24.07 -1.12
CA LEU A 110 -3.65 23.76 -0.53
C LEU A 110 -2.49 24.57 -1.11
N VAL A 111 -2.64 25.22 -2.28
CA VAL A 111 -1.60 26.07 -2.89
C VAL A 111 -1.24 27.23 -1.95
N ASP A 112 -2.24 28.04 -1.55
CA ASP A 112 -2.01 29.15 -0.63
C ASP A 112 -1.72 28.68 0.80
N TYR A 113 -2.30 27.53 1.17
CA TYR A 113 -2.07 26.98 2.50
C TYR A 113 -0.64 26.48 2.67
N LEU A 114 -0.07 25.84 1.65
CA LEU A 114 1.34 25.43 1.63
C LEU A 114 2.26 26.65 1.81
N GLU A 115 2.09 27.70 0.97
CA GLU A 115 2.92 28.90 1.07
C GLU A 115 2.85 29.53 2.47
N ARG A 116 1.64 29.64 3.04
CA ARG A 116 1.49 30.16 4.42
C ARG A 116 2.13 29.27 5.47
N SER A 117 2.16 27.96 5.24
CA SER A 117 2.68 26.96 6.20
C SER A 117 4.20 26.91 6.25
N ILE A 118 4.88 27.06 5.08
CA ILE A 118 6.33 26.92 4.97
C ILE A 118 7.05 28.19 4.52
N GLY A 119 6.32 29.24 4.10
CA GLY A 119 6.86 30.55 3.72
C GLY A 119 7.39 30.64 2.28
N HIS A 120 7.27 29.60 1.49
CA HIS A 120 7.67 29.56 0.07
C HIS A 120 6.92 28.43 -0.66
N VAL A 121 7.18 28.27 -1.97
CA VAL A 121 6.74 27.11 -2.76
C VAL A 121 8.00 26.32 -3.16
N PRO A 122 8.04 24.99 -2.99
CA PRO A 122 9.16 24.18 -3.45
C PRO A 122 9.36 24.28 -4.96
N GLU A 123 10.63 24.25 -5.43
CA GLU A 123 10.92 24.27 -6.87
C GLU A 123 10.31 23.08 -7.60
N LYS A 124 10.26 21.92 -6.95
CA LYS A 124 9.66 20.69 -7.47
C LYS A 124 8.41 20.34 -6.67
N ILE A 125 7.27 20.25 -7.34
CA ILE A 125 5.98 20.05 -6.70
C ILE A 125 5.07 19.17 -7.55
N CYS A 126 4.18 18.42 -6.90
CA CYS A 126 3.20 17.56 -7.54
C CYS A 126 1.78 18.02 -7.22
N CYS A 127 0.85 17.79 -8.16
CA CYS A 127 -0.58 17.95 -7.92
C CYS A 127 -1.33 16.67 -8.27
N ARG A 128 -2.28 16.32 -7.39
CA ARG A 128 -3.14 15.15 -7.59
C ARG A 128 -4.32 15.50 -8.49
N TYR A 129 -4.47 14.73 -9.54
CA TYR A 129 -5.55 14.84 -10.50
C TYR A 129 -6.69 13.87 -10.17
N ASN A 130 -7.93 14.35 -10.32
CA ASN A 130 -9.14 13.55 -10.31
C ASN A 130 -9.86 13.73 -11.68
N PRO A 131 -9.94 12.66 -12.50
CA PRO A 131 -10.60 12.76 -13.80
C PRO A 131 -12.12 12.93 -13.72
N GLY A 132 -12.71 12.70 -12.55
CA GLY A 132 -14.18 12.66 -12.38
C GLY A 132 -14.80 11.45 -13.10
N GLY A 133 -16.13 11.42 -13.11
CA GLY A 133 -16.89 10.39 -13.82
C GLY A 133 -16.68 8.97 -13.27
N VAL A 134 -16.81 7.99 -14.16
CA VAL A 134 -16.62 6.56 -13.85
C VAL A 134 -15.40 6.04 -14.58
N PHE A 135 -14.46 5.47 -13.86
CA PHE A 135 -13.30 4.81 -14.44
C PHE A 135 -13.62 3.33 -14.65
N THR A 136 -13.73 2.89 -15.91
CA THR A 136 -14.01 1.50 -16.27
C THR A 136 -12.86 0.90 -17.04
N LEU A 137 -12.46 -0.32 -16.66
CA LEU A 137 -11.51 -1.16 -17.39
C LEU A 137 -12.30 -2.26 -18.12
N GLY A 138 -12.73 -2.01 -19.35
CA GLY A 138 -13.41 -3.01 -20.16
C GLY A 138 -14.61 -3.70 -19.48
N GLU A 139 -14.93 -4.95 -19.86
CA GLU A 139 -15.96 -5.74 -19.19
C GLU A 139 -15.51 -6.09 -17.76
N THR A 140 -16.25 -5.59 -16.77
CA THR A 140 -16.02 -5.86 -15.35
C THR A 140 -16.20 -7.34 -15.08
N ARG A 141 -15.12 -8.07 -14.81
CA ARG A 141 -15.19 -9.41 -14.21
C ARG A 141 -15.52 -9.25 -12.72
N GLU A 142 -16.40 -10.11 -12.20
CA GLU A 142 -16.74 -10.17 -10.77
C GLU A 142 -15.45 -10.21 -9.92
N GLY A 143 -15.33 -9.29 -8.97
CA GLY A 143 -14.18 -9.18 -8.05
C GLY A 143 -13.35 -7.92 -8.21
N PHE A 144 -13.65 -7.04 -9.15
CA PHE A 144 -13.02 -5.72 -9.25
C PHE A 144 -13.66 -4.76 -8.24
N GLN A 145 -13.00 -4.51 -7.13
CA GLN A 145 -13.22 -3.29 -6.37
C GLN A 145 -12.41 -2.16 -7.04
N VAL A 146 -13.03 -1.51 -8.02
CA VAL A 146 -12.68 -0.12 -8.28
C VAL A 146 -13.04 0.61 -6.99
N MET A 147 -12.10 1.35 -6.38
CA MET A 147 -12.48 2.34 -5.37
C MET A 147 -13.55 3.24 -5.99
N ASP A 148 -14.40 3.83 -5.16
CA ASP A 148 -15.51 4.69 -5.54
C ASP A 148 -15.24 5.43 -6.85
N ASN A 149 -16.28 5.59 -7.67
CA ASN A 149 -16.16 6.36 -8.91
C ASN A 149 -15.34 7.62 -8.64
N PRO A 150 -14.38 8.00 -9.51
CA PRO A 150 -13.58 9.19 -9.27
C PRO A 150 -14.39 10.44 -8.93
N GLY A 151 -15.63 10.54 -9.45
CA GLY A 151 -16.56 11.63 -9.14
C GLY A 151 -17.09 11.63 -7.68
N ASP A 152 -17.03 10.51 -6.99
CA ASP A 152 -17.46 10.36 -5.58
C ASP A 152 -16.27 10.35 -4.62
N ALA A 153 -15.04 10.31 -5.15
CA ALA A 153 -13.82 10.28 -4.35
C ALA A 153 -13.52 11.68 -3.75
N LYS A 154 -13.08 11.70 -2.49
CA LYS A 154 -12.73 12.94 -1.79
C LYS A 154 -11.37 13.54 -2.21
N TYR A 155 -10.71 12.99 -3.21
CA TYR A 155 -9.32 13.26 -3.56
C TYR A 155 -9.17 13.92 -4.91
N GLY A 156 -8.20 14.85 -4.99
CA GLY A 156 -7.64 15.35 -6.23
C GLY A 156 -8.41 16.50 -6.86
N MET A 157 -7.71 17.23 -7.72
CA MET A 157 -8.16 18.41 -8.45
C MET A 157 -8.84 18.01 -9.75
N THR A 158 -9.88 18.73 -10.13
CA THR A 158 -10.44 18.66 -11.48
C THR A 158 -9.43 19.16 -12.51
N ARG A 159 -9.70 18.91 -13.80
CA ARG A 159 -8.84 19.38 -14.91
C ARG A 159 -8.63 20.90 -14.88
N ALA A 160 -9.67 21.69 -14.59
CA ALA A 160 -9.57 23.15 -14.52
C ALA A 160 -8.75 23.60 -13.30
N GLN A 161 -8.95 22.95 -12.14
CA GLN A 161 -8.21 23.28 -10.91
C GLN A 161 -6.72 22.94 -11.02
N ILE A 162 -6.33 21.83 -11.68
CA ILE A 162 -4.90 21.50 -11.81
C ILE A 162 -4.19 22.47 -12.76
N ALA A 163 -4.84 22.96 -13.82
CA ALA A 163 -4.31 23.99 -14.69
C ALA A 163 -4.12 25.34 -13.97
N GLU A 164 -5.10 25.72 -13.13
CA GLU A 164 -5.00 26.89 -12.25
C GLU A 164 -3.89 26.72 -11.22
N ALA A 165 -3.81 25.56 -10.54
CA ALA A 165 -2.76 25.26 -9.56
C ALA A 165 -1.37 25.39 -10.19
N PHE A 166 -1.15 24.81 -11.37
CA PHE A 166 0.13 24.90 -12.07
C PHE A 166 0.51 26.31 -12.43
N THR A 167 -0.44 27.10 -12.93
CA THR A 167 -0.22 28.52 -13.24
C THR A 167 0.17 29.31 -12.00
N ARG A 168 -0.55 29.12 -10.90
CA ARG A 168 -0.29 29.81 -9.63
C ARG A 168 1.05 29.40 -9.02
N LEU A 169 1.31 28.10 -8.91
CA LEU A 169 2.57 27.56 -8.38
C LEU A 169 3.79 28.03 -9.20
N SER A 170 3.67 28.08 -10.52
CA SER A 170 4.72 28.64 -11.40
C SER A 170 4.99 30.12 -11.11
N ALA A 171 3.95 30.92 -10.93
CA ALA A 171 4.08 32.34 -10.56
C ALA A 171 4.69 32.52 -9.15
N MET A 172 4.54 31.54 -8.27
CA MET A 172 5.09 31.52 -6.89
C MET A 172 6.52 30.94 -6.83
N GLY A 173 7.09 30.49 -7.95
CA GLY A 173 8.49 30.06 -8.06
C GLY A 173 8.74 28.57 -8.28
N ALA A 174 7.71 27.73 -8.41
CA ALA A 174 7.87 26.34 -8.80
C ALA A 174 8.40 26.24 -10.24
N LYS A 175 9.31 25.29 -10.50
CA LYS A 175 9.98 25.10 -11.81
C LYS A 175 9.75 23.72 -12.39
N GLU A 176 9.61 22.70 -11.56
CA GLU A 176 9.40 21.31 -11.94
C GLU A 176 8.06 20.81 -11.41
N PHE A 177 7.25 20.27 -12.29
CA PHE A 177 5.88 19.87 -11.98
C PHE A 177 5.69 18.37 -12.14
N GLY A 178 4.96 17.77 -11.20
CA GLY A 178 4.48 16.41 -11.29
C GLY A 178 2.97 16.32 -11.35
N ILE A 179 2.47 15.27 -11.96
CA ILE A 179 1.05 14.91 -11.95
C ILE A 179 0.91 13.55 -11.30
N HIS A 180 -0.05 13.43 -10.39
CA HIS A 180 -0.37 12.20 -9.67
C HIS A 180 -1.85 11.86 -9.85
N ALA A 181 -2.21 10.58 -9.91
CA ALA A 181 -3.59 10.12 -9.72
C ALA A 181 -3.63 8.70 -9.17
N PHE A 182 -4.64 8.44 -8.34
CA PHE A 182 -4.92 7.11 -7.77
C PHE A 182 -6.41 6.80 -7.96
N LEU A 183 -6.74 5.84 -8.83
CA LEU A 183 -8.12 5.56 -9.25
C LEU A 183 -8.64 4.20 -8.82
N ALA A 184 -7.79 3.29 -8.37
CA ALA A 184 -8.20 1.94 -8.00
C ALA A 184 -7.31 1.32 -6.91
N SER A 185 -7.82 0.34 -6.19
CA SER A 185 -7.09 -0.44 -5.21
C SER A 185 -7.28 -1.93 -5.45
N ASN A 186 -6.21 -2.71 -5.40
CA ASN A 186 -6.19 -4.15 -5.63
C ASN A 186 -6.78 -4.58 -6.97
N THR A 187 -6.42 -3.93 -8.04
CA THR A 187 -6.89 -4.26 -9.38
C THR A 187 -6.14 -5.47 -9.93
N LEU A 188 -6.88 -6.51 -10.33
CA LEU A 188 -6.33 -7.72 -10.96
C LEU A 188 -6.42 -7.64 -12.49
N SER A 189 -5.97 -6.53 -13.07
CA SER A 189 -5.93 -6.30 -14.51
C SER A 189 -4.60 -5.70 -14.92
N ASN A 190 -3.97 -6.31 -15.91
CA ASN A 190 -2.76 -5.78 -16.52
C ASN A 190 -3.02 -4.46 -17.29
N ASP A 191 -4.28 -4.13 -17.58
CA ASP A 191 -4.66 -2.94 -18.35
C ASP A 191 -4.85 -1.69 -17.48
N TYR A 192 -4.87 -1.82 -16.14
CA TYR A 192 -5.11 -0.70 -15.24
C TYR A 192 -4.07 0.42 -15.39
N TYR A 193 -2.79 0.10 -15.21
CA TYR A 193 -1.73 1.10 -15.35
C TYR A 193 -1.60 1.65 -16.77
N PRO A 194 -1.64 0.87 -17.84
CA PRO A 194 -1.66 1.40 -19.19
C PRO A 194 -2.80 2.39 -19.44
N ALA A 195 -4.01 2.12 -18.94
CA ALA A 195 -5.17 3.00 -19.06
C ALA A 195 -4.98 4.31 -18.25
N LEU A 196 -4.57 4.19 -16.98
CA LEU A 196 -4.26 5.34 -16.13
C LEU A 196 -3.14 6.21 -16.73
N ALA A 197 -2.07 5.57 -17.19
CA ALA A 197 -0.94 6.23 -17.83
C ALA A 197 -1.40 7.05 -19.04
N ARG A 198 -2.23 6.48 -19.91
CA ARG A 198 -2.75 7.18 -21.09
C ARG A 198 -3.54 8.44 -20.69
N ILE A 199 -4.37 8.38 -19.67
CA ILE A 199 -5.12 9.52 -19.13
C ILE A 199 -4.15 10.62 -18.65
N LEU A 200 -3.17 10.24 -17.83
CA LEU A 200 -2.23 11.21 -17.25
C LEU A 200 -1.26 11.77 -18.27
N PHE A 201 -0.85 10.99 -19.26
CA PHE A 201 0.03 11.44 -20.34
C PHE A 201 -0.67 12.43 -21.26
N GLN A 202 -1.94 12.19 -21.60
CA GLN A 202 -2.77 13.14 -22.36
C GLN A 202 -2.94 14.44 -21.58
N LEU A 203 -3.31 14.36 -20.30
CA LEU A 203 -3.43 15.52 -19.43
C LEU A 203 -2.11 16.31 -19.36
N ALA A 204 -0.96 15.63 -19.22
CA ALA A 204 0.34 16.28 -19.16
C ALA A 204 0.67 17.04 -20.44
N ALA A 205 0.41 16.45 -21.61
CA ALA A 205 0.62 17.09 -22.89
C ALA A 205 -0.27 18.34 -23.05
N GLU A 206 -1.54 18.26 -22.65
CA GLU A 206 -2.48 19.39 -22.67
C GLU A 206 -2.06 20.50 -21.71
N LEU A 207 -1.71 20.17 -20.47
CA LEU A 207 -1.29 21.15 -19.46
C LEU A 207 0.00 21.86 -19.87
N LYS A 208 0.98 21.14 -20.43
CA LYS A 208 2.20 21.76 -20.99
C LYS A 208 1.87 22.74 -22.10
N ALA A 209 0.98 22.36 -23.02
CA ALA A 209 0.59 23.24 -24.15
C ALA A 209 -0.18 24.48 -23.65
N GLU A 210 -1.03 24.35 -22.64
CA GLU A 210 -1.85 25.43 -22.10
C GLU A 210 -1.08 26.39 -21.18
N THR A 211 -0.30 25.84 -20.25
CA THR A 211 0.35 26.61 -19.18
C THR A 211 1.83 26.90 -19.42
N GLY A 212 2.47 26.17 -20.32
CA GLY A 212 3.90 26.27 -20.58
C GLY A 212 4.79 25.73 -19.45
N VAL A 213 4.24 25.09 -18.41
CA VAL A 213 5.00 24.55 -17.27
C VAL A 213 5.87 23.37 -17.66
N HIS A 214 6.97 23.19 -16.95
CA HIS A 214 7.89 22.07 -17.14
C HIS A 214 7.47 20.87 -16.30
N ILE A 215 6.74 19.92 -16.91
CA ILE A 215 6.35 18.66 -16.27
C ILE A 215 7.52 17.68 -16.37
N THR A 216 8.08 17.30 -15.23
CA THR A 216 9.29 16.46 -15.15
C THR A 216 9.00 15.02 -14.75
N PHE A 217 7.85 14.76 -14.12
CA PHE A 217 7.46 13.41 -13.76
C PHE A 217 5.94 13.19 -13.73
N ILE A 218 5.53 11.95 -13.89
CA ILE A 218 4.14 11.50 -13.73
C ILE A 218 4.12 10.32 -12.78
N ASN A 219 3.31 10.43 -11.73
CA ASN A 219 3.16 9.42 -10.69
C ASN A 219 1.86 8.65 -10.92
N LEU A 220 1.99 7.37 -11.26
CA LEU A 220 0.87 6.44 -11.46
C LEU A 220 0.30 5.92 -10.13
N SER A 221 0.89 6.33 -8.99
CA SER A 221 0.53 5.90 -7.65
C SER A 221 0.52 4.38 -7.46
N GLY A 222 -0.44 3.84 -6.69
CA GLY A 222 -0.61 2.42 -6.45
C GLY A 222 -1.74 1.81 -7.29
N GLY A 223 -2.31 0.74 -6.76
CA GLY A 223 -3.52 0.12 -7.34
C GLY A 223 -3.32 -1.27 -7.92
N VAL A 224 -2.11 -1.63 -8.36
CA VAL A 224 -1.81 -3.01 -8.81
C VAL A 224 -2.04 -3.97 -7.66
N GLY A 225 -2.96 -4.90 -7.88
CA GLY A 225 -3.41 -5.86 -6.88
C GLY A 225 -2.65 -7.17 -6.88
N ILE A 226 -2.99 -7.99 -5.89
CA ILE A 226 -2.51 -9.35 -5.73
C ILE A 226 -3.72 -10.31 -5.70
N PRO A 227 -3.57 -11.55 -6.17
CA PRO A 227 -4.62 -12.54 -6.08
C PRO A 227 -4.70 -13.04 -4.63
N TYR A 228 -5.80 -12.77 -3.95
CA TYR A 228 -6.03 -13.32 -2.60
C TYR A 228 -6.62 -14.72 -2.64
N ARG A 229 -7.27 -15.10 -3.75
CA ARG A 229 -7.85 -16.44 -3.95
C ARG A 229 -6.98 -17.24 -4.89
N PRO A 230 -6.80 -18.55 -4.64
CA PRO A 230 -5.97 -19.41 -5.49
C PRO A 230 -6.39 -19.46 -6.97
N GLU A 231 -7.68 -19.26 -7.24
CA GLU A 231 -8.24 -19.27 -8.60
C GLU A 231 -8.08 -17.93 -9.34
N GLN A 232 -7.66 -16.86 -8.67
CA GLN A 232 -7.48 -15.55 -9.31
C GLN A 232 -6.15 -15.50 -10.07
N PRO A 233 -6.13 -14.95 -11.29
CA PRO A 233 -4.88 -14.73 -12.00
C PRO A 233 -4.06 -13.60 -11.35
N ALA A 234 -2.76 -13.81 -11.22
CA ALA A 234 -1.84 -12.76 -10.78
C ALA A 234 -1.61 -11.73 -11.90
N ASN A 235 -1.37 -10.49 -11.51
CA ASN A 235 -0.87 -9.48 -12.44
C ASN A 235 0.55 -9.82 -12.92
N ASP A 236 0.80 -9.60 -14.20
CA ASP A 236 2.14 -9.67 -14.79
C ASP A 236 2.73 -8.25 -14.92
N ILE A 237 3.67 -7.93 -14.03
CA ILE A 237 4.27 -6.59 -13.99
C ILE A 237 5.09 -6.26 -15.25
N ALA A 238 5.59 -7.25 -15.97
CA ALA A 238 6.29 -7.03 -17.22
C ALA A 238 5.32 -6.63 -18.35
N VAL A 239 4.15 -7.27 -18.40
CA VAL A 239 3.06 -6.90 -19.32
C VAL A 239 2.55 -5.49 -19.00
N ILE A 240 2.37 -5.18 -17.72
CA ILE A 240 1.98 -3.83 -17.26
C ILE A 240 3.01 -2.79 -17.69
N GLY A 241 4.30 -3.03 -17.41
CA GLY A 241 5.38 -2.10 -17.78
C GLY A 241 5.47 -1.85 -19.28
N GLU A 242 5.29 -2.89 -20.10
CA GLU A 242 5.28 -2.75 -21.57
C GLU A 242 4.02 -2.01 -22.06
N GLY A 243 2.86 -2.20 -21.42
CA GLY A 243 1.64 -1.46 -21.72
C GLY A 243 1.79 0.04 -21.43
N VAL A 244 2.40 0.39 -20.29
CA VAL A 244 2.72 1.78 -19.92
C VAL A 244 3.73 2.38 -20.91
N ARG A 245 4.76 1.62 -21.30
CA ARG A 245 5.76 2.04 -22.30
C ARG A 245 5.10 2.42 -23.62
N ARG A 246 4.23 1.58 -24.15
CA ARG A 246 3.49 1.89 -25.39
C ARG A 246 2.69 3.17 -25.27
N ALA A 247 1.95 3.37 -24.16
CA ALA A 247 1.23 4.62 -23.92
C ALA A 247 2.17 5.82 -23.89
N TYR A 248 3.35 5.69 -23.29
CA TYR A 248 4.40 6.72 -23.22
C TYR A 248 4.91 7.10 -24.62
N GLU A 249 5.28 6.11 -25.42
CA GLU A 249 5.77 6.28 -26.78
C GLU A 249 4.71 6.86 -27.73
N GLU A 250 3.43 6.55 -27.52
CA GLU A 250 2.32 7.05 -28.32
C GLU A 250 1.88 8.48 -27.96
N VAL A 251 2.04 8.90 -26.70
CA VAL A 251 1.48 10.17 -26.22
C VAL A 251 2.57 11.18 -25.87
N LEU A 252 3.51 10.83 -24.99
CA LEU A 252 4.51 11.80 -24.49
C LEU A 252 5.64 12.06 -25.48
N VAL A 253 6.14 11.05 -26.16
CA VAL A 253 7.24 11.22 -27.12
C VAL A 253 6.84 12.18 -28.26
N PRO A 254 5.67 12.05 -28.93
CA PRO A 254 5.24 13.01 -29.95
C PRO A 254 4.96 14.41 -29.41
N ALA A 255 4.60 14.53 -28.12
CA ALA A 255 4.41 15.82 -27.46
C ALA A 255 5.75 16.51 -27.04
N GLY A 256 6.90 15.91 -27.38
CA GLY A 256 8.22 16.41 -26.98
C GLY A 256 8.44 16.33 -25.45
N MET A 257 7.94 15.24 -24.83
CA MET A 257 8.01 14.95 -23.40
C MET A 257 8.64 13.57 -23.14
N GLY A 258 9.55 13.13 -24.01
CA GLY A 258 10.21 11.84 -23.93
C GLY A 258 11.25 11.72 -22.80
N ASP A 259 11.43 12.75 -22.00
CA ASP A 259 12.30 12.84 -20.84
C ASP A 259 11.56 12.77 -19.48
N VAL A 260 10.23 12.71 -19.50
CA VAL A 260 9.39 12.67 -18.30
C VAL A 260 9.63 11.37 -17.53
N ALA A 261 9.96 11.50 -16.24
CA ALA A 261 10.14 10.38 -15.35
C ALA A 261 8.80 9.76 -14.94
N LEU A 262 8.79 8.46 -14.68
CA LEU A 262 7.61 7.76 -14.16
C LEU A 262 7.82 7.33 -12.72
N TYR A 263 6.83 7.60 -11.88
CA TYR A 263 6.81 7.18 -10.48
C TYR A 263 5.63 6.24 -10.20
N THR A 264 5.81 5.36 -9.25
CA THR A 264 4.76 4.47 -8.73
C THR A 264 4.81 4.45 -7.21
N GLU A 265 3.67 4.15 -6.55
CA GLU A 265 3.51 4.12 -5.09
C GLU A 265 2.87 2.80 -4.68
N LEU A 266 3.52 1.69 -5.03
CA LEU A 266 3.00 0.36 -4.77
C LEU A 266 3.23 -0.05 -3.30
N GLY A 267 2.16 -0.39 -2.60
CA GLY A 267 2.24 -0.96 -1.25
C GLY A 267 1.91 -2.45 -1.27
N ARG A 268 0.67 -2.76 -1.58
CA ARG A 268 0.15 -4.14 -1.56
C ARG A 268 0.93 -5.09 -2.47
N PHE A 269 1.19 -4.68 -3.69
CA PHE A 269 1.97 -5.47 -4.64
C PHE A 269 3.38 -5.77 -4.11
N MET A 270 3.99 -4.84 -3.36
CA MET A 270 5.37 -4.98 -2.90
C MET A 270 5.53 -6.00 -1.79
N THR A 271 4.68 -5.97 -0.79
CA THR A 271 4.85 -6.76 0.44
C THR A 271 3.72 -7.75 0.72
N GLY A 272 2.53 -7.52 0.15
CA GLY A 272 1.33 -8.31 0.43
C GLY A 272 1.54 -9.83 0.36
N PRO A 273 2.03 -10.38 -0.77
CA PRO A 273 2.22 -11.84 -0.94
C PRO A 273 3.33 -12.43 -0.06
N TYR A 274 4.20 -11.58 0.46
CA TYR A 274 5.41 -11.97 1.19
C TYR A 274 5.27 -11.76 2.70
N GLY A 275 4.05 -11.62 3.20
CA GLY A 275 3.74 -11.55 4.62
C GLY A 275 2.60 -12.50 4.98
N HIS A 276 2.75 -13.16 6.12
CA HIS A 276 1.81 -14.17 6.62
C HIS A 276 1.54 -13.92 8.09
N LEU A 277 0.27 -14.10 8.50
CA LEU A 277 -0.10 -14.16 9.90
C LEU A 277 -0.18 -15.62 10.32
N VAL A 278 0.65 -16.02 11.27
CA VAL A 278 0.64 -17.38 11.84
C VAL A 278 -0.12 -17.35 13.13
N THR A 279 -1.08 -18.26 13.30
CA THR A 279 -1.93 -18.35 14.51
C THR A 279 -2.17 -19.79 14.90
N ARG A 280 -2.54 -20.01 16.16
CA ARG A 280 -2.76 -21.34 16.73
C ARG A 280 -4.23 -21.59 17.00
N ALA A 281 -4.73 -22.77 16.64
CA ALA A 281 -6.03 -23.26 17.08
C ALA A 281 -6.02 -23.52 18.59
N ILE A 282 -6.90 -22.85 19.33
CA ILE A 282 -6.96 -22.91 20.79
C ILE A 282 -8.29 -23.41 21.34
N HIS A 283 -9.37 -23.34 20.57
CA HIS A 283 -10.70 -23.79 20.95
C HIS A 283 -11.51 -24.30 19.78
N GLU A 284 -12.39 -25.28 20.04
CA GLU A 284 -13.46 -25.72 19.15
C GLU A 284 -14.80 -25.33 19.74
N LYS A 285 -15.76 -24.97 18.88
CA LYS A 285 -17.16 -24.76 19.28
C LYS A 285 -18.07 -25.46 18.26
N HIS A 286 -18.94 -26.30 18.76
CA HIS A 286 -19.90 -27.09 17.99
C HIS A 286 -21.31 -26.62 18.35
N ILE A 287 -21.86 -25.71 17.57
CA ILE A 287 -23.21 -25.17 17.75
C ILE A 287 -24.02 -25.31 16.46
N TYR A 288 -24.54 -24.23 15.89
CA TYR A 288 -25.17 -24.26 14.55
C TYR A 288 -24.15 -24.34 13.41
N LYS A 289 -22.88 -24.03 13.70
CA LYS A 289 -21.72 -24.13 12.83
C LYS A 289 -20.54 -24.70 13.62
N GLU A 290 -19.55 -25.13 12.87
CA GLU A 290 -18.25 -25.55 13.42
C GLU A 290 -17.31 -24.36 13.45
N TYR A 291 -16.82 -24.00 14.62
CA TYR A 291 -15.88 -22.90 14.83
C TYR A 291 -14.53 -23.40 15.33
N ILE A 292 -13.48 -22.87 14.74
CA ILE A 292 -12.12 -22.95 15.29
C ILE A 292 -11.76 -21.59 15.84
N GLY A 293 -11.62 -21.49 17.15
CA GLY A 293 -11.08 -20.31 17.84
C GLY A 293 -9.57 -20.29 17.77
N VAL A 294 -8.99 -19.18 17.35
CA VAL A 294 -7.55 -19.00 17.25
C VAL A 294 -7.06 -17.93 18.22
N ASP A 295 -5.74 -17.91 18.51
CA ASP A 295 -5.13 -16.92 19.41
C ASP A 295 -4.92 -15.55 18.76
N ALA A 296 -4.98 -15.44 17.43
CA ALA A 296 -5.10 -14.17 16.71
C ALA A 296 -6.55 -13.65 16.74
N CYS A 297 -6.73 -12.39 16.41
CA CYS A 297 -8.04 -11.73 16.26
C CYS A 297 -7.96 -10.59 15.24
N ALA A 298 -9.07 -9.91 14.98
CA ALA A 298 -9.12 -8.80 14.03
C ALA A 298 -8.15 -7.64 14.37
N CYS A 299 -7.68 -7.54 15.62
CA CYS A 299 -6.60 -6.60 15.97
C CYS A 299 -5.27 -6.91 15.23
N ASN A 300 -5.04 -8.16 14.82
CA ASN A 300 -3.87 -8.58 14.06
C ASN A 300 -4.09 -8.47 12.56
N LEU A 301 -5.33 -8.72 12.09
CA LEU A 301 -5.72 -8.63 10.68
C LEU A 301 -7.21 -8.26 10.59
N MET A 302 -7.50 -6.97 10.47
CA MET A 302 -8.88 -6.47 10.48
C MET A 302 -9.65 -6.67 9.17
N ARG A 303 -8.95 -6.86 8.06
CA ARG A 303 -9.55 -6.83 6.72
C ARG A 303 -10.69 -7.85 6.51
N PRO A 304 -10.60 -9.12 6.95
CA PRO A 304 -11.72 -10.04 6.86
C PRO A 304 -12.95 -9.56 7.64
N ALA A 305 -12.75 -9.07 8.88
CA ALA A 305 -13.82 -8.61 9.74
C ALA A 305 -14.51 -7.33 9.22
N MET A 306 -13.73 -6.38 8.69
CA MET A 306 -14.22 -5.06 8.28
C MET A 306 -14.76 -5.04 6.85
N TYR A 307 -14.08 -5.73 5.93
CA TYR A 307 -14.37 -5.66 4.49
C TYR A 307 -14.83 -6.98 3.89
N GLY A 308 -14.94 -8.06 4.69
CA GLY A 308 -15.20 -9.39 4.16
C GLY A 308 -14.08 -9.92 3.24
N SER A 309 -12.88 -9.36 3.37
CA SER A 309 -11.74 -9.72 2.51
C SER A 309 -11.35 -11.18 2.69
N TYR A 310 -11.18 -11.88 1.58
CA TYR A 310 -10.66 -13.23 1.60
C TYR A 310 -9.15 -13.22 1.84
N HIS A 311 -8.69 -14.13 2.68
CA HIS A 311 -7.30 -14.56 2.78
C HIS A 311 -7.24 -16.08 2.72
N HIS A 312 -6.28 -16.63 1.97
CA HIS A 312 -6.08 -18.07 1.95
C HIS A 312 -5.55 -18.53 3.31
N ILE A 313 -6.00 -19.71 3.76
CA ILE A 313 -5.59 -20.29 5.03
C ILE A 313 -5.10 -21.71 4.77
N THR A 314 -3.90 -22.03 5.26
CA THR A 314 -3.38 -23.40 5.29
C THR A 314 -3.17 -23.85 6.71
N VAL A 315 -3.30 -25.15 6.95
CA VAL A 315 -3.01 -25.80 8.23
C VAL A 315 -1.64 -26.47 8.13
N MET A 316 -0.67 -26.00 8.89
CA MET A 316 0.72 -26.46 8.78
C MET A 316 0.84 -27.96 9.03
N GLY A 317 1.50 -28.64 8.10
CA GLY A 317 1.69 -30.11 8.12
C GLY A 317 0.46 -30.91 7.68
N LYS A 318 -0.58 -30.22 7.17
CA LYS A 318 -1.81 -30.86 6.63
C LYS A 318 -2.15 -30.34 5.22
N GLU A 319 -1.17 -29.74 4.52
CA GLU A 319 -1.36 -29.08 3.22
C GLU A 319 -1.89 -30.05 2.15
N ASP A 320 -1.49 -31.32 2.22
CA ASP A 320 -1.90 -32.37 1.25
C ASP A 320 -3.16 -33.15 1.69
N GLN A 321 -3.77 -32.80 2.82
CA GLN A 321 -4.99 -33.47 3.31
C GLN A 321 -6.24 -32.92 2.63
N LEU A 322 -7.30 -33.74 2.62
CA LEU A 322 -8.59 -33.33 2.07
C LEU A 322 -9.19 -32.18 2.88
N CYS A 323 -9.62 -31.14 2.18
CA CYS A 323 -10.39 -30.03 2.75
C CYS A 323 -11.89 -30.41 2.81
N ASP A 324 -12.27 -31.30 3.69
CA ASP A 324 -13.60 -31.86 3.83
C ASP A 324 -14.37 -31.40 5.08
N HIS A 325 -13.75 -30.54 5.88
CA HIS A 325 -14.36 -29.93 7.07
C HIS A 325 -14.69 -28.46 6.81
N LYS A 326 -15.91 -28.06 7.15
CA LYS A 326 -16.39 -26.69 6.98
C LYS A 326 -16.29 -25.93 8.30
N TYR A 327 -15.44 -24.90 8.37
CA TYR A 327 -15.22 -24.12 9.56
C TYR A 327 -15.45 -22.62 9.38
N ASP A 328 -15.88 -21.93 10.45
CA ASP A 328 -15.61 -20.53 10.68
C ASP A 328 -14.34 -20.42 11.54
N ILE A 329 -13.33 -19.68 11.06
CA ILE A 329 -12.10 -19.40 11.82
C ILE A 329 -12.28 -18.08 12.53
N ALA A 330 -12.34 -18.10 13.87
CA ALA A 330 -12.75 -16.96 14.68
C ALA A 330 -11.68 -16.53 15.70
N GLY A 331 -11.56 -15.21 15.89
CA GLY A 331 -10.78 -14.62 16.96
C GLY A 331 -11.55 -14.55 18.30
N SER A 332 -10.99 -13.83 19.25
CA SER A 332 -11.50 -13.76 20.64
C SER A 332 -12.05 -12.40 21.04
N LEU A 333 -12.37 -11.51 20.07
CA LEU A 333 -12.99 -10.23 20.36
C LEU A 333 -14.47 -10.38 20.70
N CYS A 334 -15.01 -9.44 21.49
CA CYS A 334 -16.44 -9.28 21.70
C CYS A 334 -17.10 -8.62 20.48
N GLU A 335 -16.78 -9.12 19.30
CA GLU A 335 -17.25 -8.65 17.98
C GLU A 335 -17.58 -9.87 17.13
N ASN A 336 -18.83 -10.00 16.71
CA ASN A 336 -19.27 -11.18 15.96
C ASN A 336 -18.60 -11.33 14.59
N ASN A 337 -18.10 -10.23 14.02
CA ASN A 337 -17.38 -10.23 12.76
C ASN A 337 -15.88 -10.55 12.92
N ASP A 338 -15.40 -10.82 14.14
CA ASP A 338 -14.00 -11.23 14.36
C ASP A 338 -13.76 -12.66 13.83
N LYS A 339 -13.79 -12.78 12.51
CA LYS A 339 -13.63 -14.01 11.75
C LYS A 339 -12.63 -13.80 10.61
N PHE A 340 -11.67 -14.70 10.51
CA PHE A 340 -10.71 -14.75 9.39
C PHE A 340 -11.28 -15.49 8.18
N ALA A 341 -12.21 -16.41 8.42
CA ALA A 341 -12.91 -17.14 7.38
C ALA A 341 -14.31 -17.55 7.86
N VAL A 342 -15.24 -17.64 6.92
CA VAL A 342 -16.61 -18.09 7.13
C VAL A 342 -16.91 -19.20 6.13
N ASP A 343 -17.52 -20.31 6.61
CA ASP A 343 -17.88 -21.49 5.80
C ASP A 343 -16.71 -22.01 4.93
N ARG A 344 -15.48 -21.97 5.48
CA ARG A 344 -14.26 -22.36 4.77
C ARG A 344 -14.06 -23.86 4.84
N MET A 345 -13.87 -24.48 3.66
CA MET A 345 -13.43 -25.87 3.58
C MET A 345 -11.94 -25.97 3.86
N LEU A 346 -11.55 -26.71 4.91
CA LEU A 346 -10.19 -26.92 5.36
C LEU A 346 -9.98 -28.38 5.73
N PRO A 347 -8.72 -28.85 5.86
CA PRO A 347 -8.44 -30.12 6.51
C PRO A 347 -8.95 -30.12 7.96
N LYS A 348 -9.13 -31.32 8.55
CA LYS A 348 -9.45 -31.41 9.97
C LYS A 348 -8.42 -30.66 10.81
N ILE A 349 -8.90 -29.71 11.61
CA ILE A 349 -8.07 -28.93 12.52
C ILE A 349 -8.15 -29.55 13.91
N ASP A 350 -7.00 -29.84 14.50
CA ASP A 350 -6.89 -30.29 15.88
C ASP A 350 -6.36 -29.14 16.77
N MET A 351 -6.70 -29.16 18.05
CA MET A 351 -6.23 -28.13 18.98
C MET A 351 -4.72 -28.14 19.09
N GLY A 352 -4.13 -26.97 18.92
CA GLY A 352 -2.69 -26.77 18.86
C GLY A 352 -2.11 -26.68 17.45
N ASP A 353 -2.89 -27.00 16.42
CA ASP A 353 -2.47 -26.81 15.03
C ASP A 353 -2.14 -25.34 14.75
N LEU A 354 -1.17 -25.14 13.88
CA LEU A 354 -0.80 -23.82 13.38
C LEU A 354 -1.51 -23.55 12.05
N LEU A 355 -2.18 -22.43 11.98
CA LEU A 355 -2.79 -21.93 10.76
C LEU A 355 -1.94 -20.77 10.22
N VAL A 356 -1.69 -20.78 8.92
CA VAL A 356 -1.06 -19.69 8.21
C VAL A 356 -2.12 -18.96 7.39
N ILE A 357 -2.32 -17.68 7.70
CA ILE A 357 -3.19 -16.79 6.94
C ILE A 357 -2.29 -16.03 5.97
N HIS A 358 -2.46 -16.28 4.68
CA HIS A 358 -1.60 -15.79 3.62
C HIS A 358 -1.90 -14.35 3.20
N ASP A 359 -0.97 -13.72 2.48
CA ASP A 359 -1.10 -12.42 1.81
C ASP A 359 -1.41 -11.27 2.78
N THR A 360 -0.84 -11.31 3.98
CA THR A 360 -1.07 -10.31 5.03
C THR A 360 0.03 -9.27 5.14
N GLY A 361 1.03 -9.29 4.24
CA GLY A 361 2.22 -8.43 4.32
C GLY A 361 1.97 -6.95 4.00
N ALA A 362 0.77 -6.61 3.55
CA ALA A 362 0.33 -5.22 3.33
C ALA A 362 -1.06 -5.02 3.90
N HIS A 363 -1.27 -3.88 4.59
CA HIS A 363 -2.56 -3.55 5.21
C HIS A 363 -3.08 -4.64 6.18
N GLY A 364 -2.18 -5.47 6.69
CA GLY A 364 -2.42 -6.44 7.73
C GLY A 364 -2.10 -5.83 9.09
N PHE A 365 -0.85 -5.98 9.55
CA PHE A 365 -0.40 -5.40 10.82
C PHE A 365 -0.62 -3.88 10.88
N SER A 366 -0.35 -3.15 9.82
CA SER A 366 -0.45 -1.68 9.77
C SER A 366 -1.86 -1.15 10.09
N MET A 367 -2.91 -1.86 9.70
CA MET A 367 -4.31 -1.50 9.98
C MET A 367 -4.81 -2.04 11.32
N GLY A 368 -3.97 -2.70 12.10
CA GLY A 368 -4.36 -3.25 13.39
C GLY A 368 -4.67 -2.16 14.43
N TYR A 369 -5.42 -2.55 15.44
CA TYR A 369 -5.92 -1.70 16.52
C TYR A 369 -5.92 -2.46 17.84
N ASN A 370 -6.28 -1.79 18.94
CA ASN A 370 -6.49 -2.39 20.24
C ASN A 370 -7.98 -2.33 20.60
N TYR A 371 -8.68 -3.46 20.56
CA TYR A 371 -10.04 -3.63 21.03
C TYR A 371 -10.10 -4.72 22.08
N ASN A 372 -11.01 -4.64 23.05
CA ASN A 372 -11.04 -5.49 24.24
C ASN A 372 -9.69 -5.56 25.00
N GLY A 373 -8.83 -4.55 24.89
CA GLY A 373 -7.50 -4.57 25.48
C GLY A 373 -6.55 -5.61 24.86
N LYS A 374 -6.84 -6.14 23.67
CA LYS A 374 -5.93 -7.04 22.96
C LYS A 374 -4.70 -6.29 22.49
N LEU A 375 -3.55 -6.87 22.77
CA LEU A 375 -2.24 -6.32 22.46
C LEU A 375 -1.82 -6.71 21.04
N ARG A 376 -1.07 -5.82 20.37
CA ARG A 376 -0.50 -6.07 19.05
C ARG A 376 0.60 -7.15 19.15
N SER A 377 0.67 -7.99 18.12
CA SER A 377 1.64 -9.08 18.00
C SER A 377 3.02 -8.60 17.56
N ALA A 378 3.99 -9.51 17.52
CA ALA A 378 5.31 -9.24 16.96
C ALA A 378 5.30 -9.28 15.43
N GLU A 379 6.31 -8.65 14.82
CA GLU A 379 6.65 -8.82 13.41
C GLU A 379 8.06 -9.41 13.30
N LEU A 380 8.19 -10.42 12.45
CA LEU A 380 9.40 -11.20 12.22
C LEU A 380 9.80 -11.10 10.74
N LEU A 381 11.10 -11.07 10.46
CA LEU A 381 11.65 -11.15 9.12
C LEU A 381 12.37 -12.50 8.94
N LEU A 382 11.90 -13.30 8.00
CA LEU A 382 12.61 -14.48 7.55
C LEU A 382 13.67 -14.03 6.55
N LYS A 383 14.94 -14.17 6.94
CA LYS A 383 16.10 -13.74 6.17
C LYS A 383 16.42 -14.73 5.05
N GLU A 384 17.14 -14.26 4.03
CA GLU A 384 17.61 -15.09 2.90
C GLU A 384 18.43 -16.30 3.35
N ASP A 385 19.15 -16.22 4.47
CA ASP A 385 19.94 -17.32 5.05
C ASP A 385 19.11 -18.31 5.89
N GLY A 386 17.78 -18.10 5.95
CA GLY A 386 16.85 -18.92 6.74
C GLY A 386 16.79 -18.55 8.23
N SER A 387 17.55 -17.56 8.69
CA SER A 387 17.44 -17.04 10.05
C SER A 387 16.18 -16.18 10.20
N VAL A 388 15.73 -15.97 11.43
CA VAL A 388 14.54 -15.15 11.74
C VAL A 388 14.95 -14.00 12.65
N GLU A 389 14.66 -12.77 12.20
CA GLU A 389 14.92 -11.55 12.93
C GLU A 389 13.63 -10.97 13.53
N LEU A 390 13.68 -10.53 14.78
CA LEU A 390 12.59 -9.78 15.40
C LEU A 390 12.68 -8.31 14.95
N ILE A 391 11.76 -7.89 14.07
CA ILE A 391 11.75 -6.54 13.52
C ILE A 391 10.78 -5.59 14.23
N ARG A 392 9.81 -6.15 14.99
CA ARG A 392 8.95 -5.44 15.93
C ARG A 392 8.60 -6.39 17.07
N ARG A 393 8.82 -5.99 18.33
CA ARG A 393 8.36 -6.78 19.47
C ARG A 393 6.84 -6.69 19.62
N ALA A 394 6.25 -7.70 20.23
CA ALA A 394 4.87 -7.63 20.68
C ALA A 394 4.66 -6.51 21.71
N GLU A 395 3.46 -5.96 21.77
CA GLU A 395 3.06 -5.07 22.87
C GLU A 395 2.95 -5.81 24.18
N THR A 396 3.23 -5.09 25.26
CA THR A 396 2.98 -5.49 26.65
C THR A 396 1.81 -4.69 27.22
N PRO A 397 1.22 -5.07 28.35
CA PRO A 397 0.21 -4.24 29.02
C PRO A 397 0.69 -2.81 29.30
N GLU A 398 1.98 -2.63 29.60
CA GLU A 398 2.59 -1.31 29.84
C GLU A 398 2.57 -0.42 28.59
N ASP A 399 2.71 -1.00 27.40
CA ASP A 399 2.56 -0.24 26.15
C ASP A 399 1.12 0.25 25.96
N TYR A 400 0.14 -0.57 26.31
CA TYR A 400 -1.28 -0.21 26.26
C TYR A 400 -1.62 0.87 27.29
N PHE A 401 -1.04 0.80 28.49
CA PHE A 401 -1.28 1.76 29.57
C PHE A 401 -0.50 3.06 29.43
N ARG A 402 0.46 3.13 28.53
CA ARG A 402 1.44 4.22 28.43
C ARG A 402 0.85 5.62 28.30
N THR A 403 -0.34 5.74 27.71
CA THR A 403 -1.01 7.03 27.49
C THR A 403 -2.15 7.29 28.46
N LEU A 404 -2.42 6.37 29.40
CA LEU A 404 -3.46 6.53 30.40
C LEU A 404 -2.96 7.42 31.55
N VAL A 405 -3.85 8.26 32.07
CA VAL A 405 -3.62 9.07 33.26
C VAL A 405 -4.37 8.40 34.42
N TRP A 406 -3.65 8.10 35.52
CA TRP A 406 -4.19 7.38 36.69
C TRP A 406 -4.54 8.33 37.81
#